data_6e8ba3aaa13d441c2ff4dc55e4f51b7e
#
_entry.id   6e8ba3aaa13d441c2ff4dc55e4f51b7e
#
_cell.length_a   1.000
_cell.length_b   1.000
_cell.length_c   1.000
_cell.angle_alpha   90.00
_cell.angle_beta   90.00
_cell.angle_gamma   90.00
#
_symmetry.space_group_name_H-M   'P 1'
#
loop_
_entity.id
_entity.type
_entity.pdbx_description
1 polymer ?
#
loop_
_entity_poly.entity_id
_entity_poly.type
_entity_poly.pdbx_seq_one_letter_code
_entity_poly.pdbx_strand_id
1 'polypeptide(L)'
;MKTEPTLQTRREFLRSTVLTSALSWTVPGFLANTFASLQAQAADSATQIATGRDSTILVILQMAGGNDGLNTVVPFANDYYVKSRPRLALKGDQVLKLNDSLGLHPALTGFKELYDAGCMSIVQGVGYPNPNRSHFRSTEIWQTAADADRFEKYGWLGRYFDNACSGCDPTVAIHIGRQMPQAFTAKTPKGVSLENPQSYRFISSERGGGGEDMMEQSFREMNEADDAGNSGGSITAISGPGMEMRGSALDFLERTALDAQISSDTIRAVSARTQNRVTYPASQLSNSLRLVARLIGGGMPTRIYYVSQGGYDTHTNQP
;
A
#
# COMPACT_ATOMS: atom_id res chain seq x y z
N MET A 1 -27.83 31.06 21.83
CA MET A 1 -27.14 31.14 20.55
C MET A 1 -26.69 29.73 20.21
N LYS A 2 -27.37 29.06 19.28
CA LYS A 2 -26.97 27.74 18.79
C LYS A 2 -25.97 27.99 17.67
N THR A 3 -24.71 27.61 17.90
CA THR A 3 -23.68 27.59 16.86
C THR A 3 -23.97 26.40 15.95
N GLU A 4 -24.38 26.66 14.73
CA GLU A 4 -24.46 25.64 13.68
C GLU A 4 -23.04 25.10 13.40
N PRO A 5 -22.87 23.77 13.21
CA PRO A 5 -21.58 23.23 12.81
C PRO A 5 -21.28 23.65 11.38
N THR A 6 -20.30 24.53 11.21
CA THR A 6 -19.77 24.88 9.89
C THR A 6 -19.18 23.61 9.25
N LEU A 7 -19.80 23.17 8.16
CA LEU A 7 -19.27 22.11 7.32
C LEU A 7 -17.92 22.57 6.74
N GLN A 8 -16.83 22.10 7.32
CA GLN A 8 -15.50 22.33 6.79
C GLN A 8 -15.40 21.69 5.41
N THR A 9 -14.93 22.45 4.44
CA THR A 9 -14.62 21.89 3.12
C THR A 9 -13.48 20.89 3.23
N ARG A 10 -13.44 19.89 2.34
CA ARG A 10 -12.36 18.88 2.28
C ARG A 10 -10.96 19.53 2.27
N ARG A 11 -10.84 20.70 1.66
CA ARG A 11 -9.61 21.47 1.57
C ARG A 11 -9.21 22.11 2.91
N GLU A 12 -10.18 22.54 3.71
CA GLU A 12 -9.95 23.13 5.05
C GLU A 12 -9.62 22.03 6.06
N PHE A 13 -10.28 20.88 5.99
CA PHE A 13 -9.95 19.73 6.83
C PHE A 13 -8.51 19.26 6.59
N LEU A 14 -8.07 19.17 5.34
CA LEU A 14 -6.71 18.76 5.00
C LEU A 14 -5.66 19.81 5.37
N ARG A 15 -5.97 21.11 5.22
CA ARG A 15 -5.12 22.18 5.73
C ARG A 15 -5.01 22.17 7.25
N SER A 16 -6.11 21.93 7.96
CA SER A 16 -6.09 21.83 9.42
C SER A 16 -5.36 20.58 9.90
N THR A 17 -5.50 19.45 9.21
CA THR A 17 -4.80 18.20 9.55
C THR A 17 -3.29 18.30 9.28
N VAL A 18 -2.89 18.95 8.19
CA VAL A 18 -1.47 19.24 7.89
C VAL A 18 -0.91 20.29 8.85
N LEU A 19 -1.67 21.31 9.22
CA LEU A 19 -1.22 22.36 10.15
C LEU A 19 -1.20 21.90 11.61
N THR A 20 -2.12 21.05 12.05
CA THR A 20 -2.11 20.50 13.40
C THR A 20 -1.09 19.38 13.59
N SER A 21 -0.77 18.61 12.54
CA SER A 21 0.33 17.64 12.57
C SER A 21 1.70 18.31 12.41
N ALA A 22 1.79 19.49 11.79
CA ALA A 22 3.05 20.26 11.66
C ALA A 22 3.56 20.82 12.99
N LEU A 23 2.73 20.85 14.03
CA LEU A 23 3.15 21.31 15.36
C LEU A 23 3.74 20.20 16.24
N SER A 24 3.67 18.92 15.83
CA SER A 24 4.25 17.84 16.60
C SER A 24 5.12 16.84 15.84
N TRP A 25 5.05 16.74 14.50
CA TRP A 25 5.85 15.75 13.74
C TRP A 25 6.05 16.20 12.29
N THR A 26 7.27 16.30 11.88
CA THR A 26 7.66 16.53 10.49
C THR A 26 7.28 15.30 9.65
N VAL A 27 6.15 15.35 8.97
CA VAL A 27 5.94 14.47 7.81
C VAL A 27 7.08 14.76 6.85
N PRO A 28 7.90 13.77 6.46
CA PRO A 28 8.97 14.00 5.50
C PRO A 28 8.44 14.78 4.29
N GLY A 29 9.10 15.87 3.91
CA GLY A 29 8.60 16.80 2.88
C GLY A 29 8.29 16.10 1.55
N PHE A 30 8.97 14.97 1.25
CA PHE A 30 8.68 14.17 0.07
C PHE A 30 7.31 13.46 0.18
N LEU A 31 6.90 12.96 1.35
CA LEU A 31 5.57 12.38 1.56
C LEU A 31 4.49 13.47 1.47
N ALA A 32 4.72 14.63 2.08
CA ALA A 32 3.80 15.76 1.95
C ALA A 32 3.66 16.21 0.49
N ASN A 33 4.75 16.30 -0.26
CA ASN A 33 4.73 16.63 -1.67
C ASN A 33 4.09 15.53 -2.52
N THR A 34 4.36 14.25 -2.22
CA THR A 34 3.72 13.11 -2.90
C THR A 34 2.21 13.12 -2.65
N PHE A 35 1.77 13.33 -1.41
CA PHE A 35 0.35 13.44 -1.10
C PHE A 35 -0.27 14.71 -1.67
N ALA A 36 0.42 15.84 -1.68
CA ALA A 36 -0.05 17.07 -2.30
C ALA A 36 -0.22 16.92 -3.81
N SER A 37 0.71 16.26 -4.50
CA SER A 37 0.60 15.98 -5.93
C SER A 37 -0.51 14.99 -6.24
N LEU A 38 -0.67 13.94 -5.43
CA LEU A 38 -1.79 13.00 -5.53
C LEU A 38 -3.14 13.69 -5.31
N GLN A 39 -3.20 14.66 -4.38
CA GLN A 39 -4.42 15.44 -4.12
C GLN A 39 -4.73 16.48 -5.18
N ALA A 40 -3.73 17.20 -5.70
CA ALA A 40 -3.94 18.18 -6.76
C ALA A 40 -4.57 17.52 -8.00
N GLN A 41 -4.09 16.33 -8.35
CA GLN A 41 -4.65 15.55 -9.45
C GLN A 41 -6.04 14.96 -9.14
N ALA A 42 -6.34 14.62 -7.88
CA ALA A 42 -7.66 14.15 -7.49
C ALA A 42 -8.72 15.27 -7.48
N ALA A 43 -8.32 16.52 -7.24
CA ALA A 43 -9.23 17.68 -7.25
C ALA A 43 -9.68 18.08 -8.65
N ASP A 44 -8.80 17.91 -9.66
CA ASP A 44 -9.13 18.21 -11.06
C ASP A 44 -9.95 17.09 -11.75
N SER A 45 -10.06 15.92 -11.10
CA SER A 45 -10.63 14.70 -11.68
C SER A 45 -11.90 14.21 -10.98
N ALA A 46 -12.83 15.09 -10.65
CA ALA A 46 -14.14 14.64 -10.11
C ALA A 46 -14.94 13.75 -11.09
N THR A 47 -14.42 13.49 -12.31
CA THR A 47 -15.07 12.71 -13.36
C THR A 47 -14.12 11.82 -14.20
N GLN A 48 -12.84 11.81 -13.96
CA GLN A 48 -11.93 10.88 -14.66
C GLN A 48 -11.20 10.01 -13.64
N ILE A 49 -11.43 8.70 -13.75
CA ILE A 49 -10.58 7.68 -13.12
C ILE A 49 -9.19 7.88 -13.73
N ALA A 50 -8.28 8.48 -12.94
CA ALA A 50 -6.92 8.73 -13.40
C ALA A 50 -6.28 7.39 -13.73
N THR A 51 -6.00 7.14 -14.99
CA THR A 51 -5.26 5.96 -15.42
C THR A 51 -3.81 6.11 -14.97
N GLY A 52 -3.10 4.99 -14.73
CA GLY A 52 -1.70 4.99 -14.33
C GLY A 52 -0.75 5.74 -15.28
N ARG A 53 -1.21 6.19 -16.45
CA ARG A 53 -0.45 6.99 -17.40
C ARG A 53 -0.39 8.48 -17.04
N ASP A 54 -1.45 9.01 -16.46
CA ASP A 54 -1.61 10.47 -16.29
C ASP A 54 -1.55 10.89 -14.82
N SER A 55 -1.32 9.97 -13.90
CA SER A 55 -1.26 10.24 -12.46
C SER A 55 0.02 9.72 -11.81
N THR A 56 0.46 10.39 -10.75
CA THR A 56 1.59 9.95 -9.93
C THR A 56 1.29 8.57 -9.33
N ILE A 57 2.21 7.64 -9.50
CA ILE A 57 2.15 6.29 -8.95
C ILE A 57 3.15 6.18 -7.82
N LEU A 58 2.69 5.70 -6.67
CA LEU A 58 3.54 5.40 -5.51
C LEU A 58 3.77 3.89 -5.44
N VAL A 59 5.03 3.47 -5.48
CA VAL A 59 5.43 2.09 -5.20
C VAL A 59 6.11 2.05 -3.84
N ILE A 60 5.52 1.34 -2.90
CA ILE A 60 6.03 1.18 -1.54
C ILE A 60 6.73 -0.17 -1.46
N LEU A 61 8.00 -0.16 -1.08
CA LEU A 61 8.76 -1.35 -0.73
C LEU A 61 9.01 -1.36 0.78
N GLN A 62 8.34 -2.25 1.49
CA GLN A 62 8.59 -2.48 2.91
C GLN A 62 9.70 -3.53 3.09
N MET A 63 10.78 -3.16 3.75
CA MET A 63 11.80 -4.10 4.22
C MET A 63 11.38 -4.63 5.60
N ALA A 64 10.74 -5.81 5.60
CA ALA A 64 10.10 -6.38 6.79
C ALA A 64 11.08 -7.26 7.59
N GLY A 65 11.02 -7.16 8.94
CA GLY A 65 11.82 -7.98 9.85
C GLY A 65 13.08 -7.32 10.38
N GLY A 66 13.17 -5.98 10.34
CA GLY A 66 14.26 -5.25 11.01
C GLY A 66 15.52 -5.12 10.16
N ASN A 67 15.39 -4.50 9.00
CA ASN A 67 16.54 -4.12 8.20
C ASN A 67 17.58 -3.33 9.01
N ASP A 68 18.86 -3.66 8.85
CA ASP A 68 19.98 -2.92 9.45
C ASP A 68 20.20 -1.59 8.72
N GLY A 69 19.50 -0.56 9.16
CA GLY A 69 19.58 0.77 8.57
C GLY A 69 20.98 1.38 8.61
N LEU A 70 21.77 1.07 9.65
CA LEU A 70 23.14 1.58 9.78
C LEU A 70 24.14 0.90 8.85
N ASN A 71 23.83 -0.30 8.34
CA ASN A 71 24.61 -0.95 7.30
C ASN A 71 23.94 -0.84 5.91
N THR A 72 22.77 -0.25 5.82
CA THR A 72 22.15 0.17 4.55
C THR A 72 22.68 1.55 4.12
N VAL A 73 22.58 2.54 5.01
CA VAL A 73 23.20 3.87 4.87
C VAL A 73 24.23 4.01 5.99
N VAL A 74 25.47 3.85 5.63
CA VAL A 74 26.60 3.65 6.55
C VAL A 74 27.18 4.98 6.96
N PRO A 75 27.13 5.37 8.25
CA PRO A 75 27.78 6.56 8.75
C PRO A 75 29.26 6.27 9.10
N PHE A 76 30.06 5.98 8.08
CA PHE A 76 31.42 5.46 8.24
C PHE A 76 32.38 6.42 8.95
N ALA A 77 32.10 7.72 8.95
CA ALA A 77 32.90 8.73 9.67
C ALA A 77 32.45 8.92 11.13
N ASN A 78 31.43 8.18 11.60
CA ASN A 78 30.93 8.30 12.96
C ASN A 78 31.63 7.29 13.90
N ASP A 79 32.38 7.80 14.85
CA ASP A 79 33.10 6.97 15.83
C ASP A 79 32.19 6.06 16.66
N TYR A 80 30.99 6.51 17.00
CA TYR A 80 30.04 5.68 17.76
C TYR A 80 29.56 4.48 16.94
N TYR A 81 29.36 4.66 15.63
CA TYR A 81 29.03 3.55 14.73
C TYR A 81 30.10 2.47 14.75
N VAL A 82 31.38 2.88 14.59
CA VAL A 82 32.52 1.95 14.56
C VAL A 82 32.73 1.28 15.93
N LYS A 83 32.69 2.05 17.03
CA LYS A 83 32.89 1.53 18.39
C LYS A 83 31.78 0.57 18.83
N SER A 84 30.53 0.87 18.45
CA SER A 84 29.36 0.05 18.83
C SER A 84 29.21 -1.22 17.97
N ARG A 85 29.88 -1.29 16.83
CA ARG A 85 29.76 -2.39 15.85
C ARG A 85 31.10 -2.94 15.39
N PRO A 86 31.99 -3.39 16.31
CA PRO A 86 33.38 -3.71 15.98
C PRO A 86 33.55 -4.82 14.94
N ARG A 87 32.53 -5.67 14.75
CA ARG A 87 32.54 -6.76 13.76
C ARG A 87 31.74 -6.45 12.49
N LEU A 88 30.77 -5.55 12.57
CA LEU A 88 29.82 -5.28 11.49
C LEU A 88 30.03 -3.92 10.83
N ALA A 89 30.81 -3.03 11.45
CA ALA A 89 31.05 -1.71 10.91
C ALA A 89 31.83 -1.78 9.59
N LEU A 90 31.31 -1.09 8.59
CA LEU A 90 31.95 -0.89 7.30
C LEU A 90 32.80 0.39 7.32
N LYS A 91 34.01 0.32 6.78
CA LYS A 91 34.91 1.46 6.68
C LYS A 91 34.62 2.29 5.43
N GLY A 92 35.15 3.50 5.37
CA GLY A 92 34.95 4.42 4.27
C GLY A 92 35.48 3.95 2.90
N ASP A 93 36.43 3.02 2.87
CA ASP A 93 36.94 2.34 1.67
C ASP A 93 36.09 1.14 1.22
N GLN A 94 35.18 0.68 2.09
CA GLN A 94 34.30 -0.45 1.83
C GLN A 94 32.89 -0.05 1.38
N VAL A 95 32.55 1.23 1.38
CA VAL A 95 31.20 1.71 1.09
C VAL A 95 31.14 2.46 -0.24
N LEU A 96 29.94 2.53 -0.83
CA LEU A 96 29.68 3.40 -1.95
C LEU A 96 29.42 4.82 -1.42
N LYS A 97 30.44 5.68 -1.46
CA LYS A 97 30.39 7.02 -0.85
C LYS A 97 29.30 7.87 -1.43
N LEU A 98 28.51 8.49 -0.56
CA LEU A 98 27.52 9.51 -0.88
C LEU A 98 28.09 10.92 -0.64
N ASN A 99 28.85 11.06 0.44
CA ASN A 99 29.58 12.27 0.84
C ASN A 99 30.75 11.88 1.77
N ASP A 100 31.35 12.85 2.46
CA ASP A 100 32.51 12.64 3.33
C ASP A 100 32.20 11.84 4.61
N SER A 101 30.93 11.63 4.96
CA SER A 101 30.53 10.97 6.21
C SER A 101 29.62 9.76 6.01
N LEU A 102 28.96 9.66 4.87
CA LEU A 102 27.94 8.64 4.58
C LEU A 102 28.26 7.87 3.31
N GLY A 103 27.92 6.60 3.32
CA GLY A 103 27.96 5.75 2.13
C GLY A 103 26.83 4.73 2.13
N LEU A 104 26.55 4.14 0.99
CA LEU A 104 25.65 2.99 0.88
C LEU A 104 26.45 1.69 1.09
N HIS A 105 25.75 0.65 1.53
CA HIS A 105 26.29 -0.70 1.52
C HIS A 105 26.84 -1.06 0.14
N PRO A 106 27.97 -1.76 0.01
CA PRO A 106 28.62 -2.05 -1.28
C PRO A 106 27.75 -2.83 -2.27
N ALA A 107 26.76 -3.58 -1.79
CA ALA A 107 25.80 -4.27 -2.66
C ALA A 107 24.72 -3.36 -3.30
N LEU A 108 24.63 -2.09 -2.89
CA LEU A 108 23.59 -1.16 -3.33
C LEU A 108 24.06 -0.29 -4.53
N THR A 109 24.73 -0.89 -5.51
CA THR A 109 25.29 -0.19 -6.68
C THR A 109 24.21 0.54 -7.48
N GLY A 110 23.06 -0.10 -7.74
CA GLY A 110 21.94 0.54 -8.43
C GLY A 110 21.35 1.74 -7.69
N PHE A 111 21.34 1.71 -6.34
CA PHE A 111 20.92 2.87 -5.55
C PHE A 111 21.94 4.00 -5.63
N LYS A 112 23.23 3.66 -5.68
CA LYS A 112 24.28 4.66 -5.89
C LYS A 112 24.12 5.36 -7.25
N GLU A 113 23.85 4.61 -8.30
CA GLU A 113 23.59 5.15 -9.64
C GLU A 113 22.37 6.10 -9.65
N LEU A 114 21.26 5.72 -8.98
CA LEU A 114 20.08 6.57 -8.85
C LEU A 114 20.38 7.84 -8.04
N TYR A 115 21.20 7.73 -7.00
CA TYR A 115 21.61 8.88 -6.19
C TYR A 115 22.45 9.86 -7.02
N ASP A 116 23.44 9.36 -7.75
CA ASP A 116 24.30 10.17 -8.61
C ASP A 116 23.52 10.83 -9.77
N ALA A 117 22.48 10.17 -10.25
CA ALA A 117 21.56 10.71 -11.25
C ALA A 117 20.57 11.73 -10.68
N GLY A 118 20.59 12.01 -9.36
CA GLY A 118 19.63 12.91 -8.71
C GLY A 118 18.21 12.36 -8.59
N CYS A 119 18.03 11.06 -8.81
CA CYS A 119 16.74 10.37 -8.77
C CYS A 119 16.44 9.70 -7.41
N MET A 120 17.28 9.90 -6.39
CA MET A 120 17.14 9.29 -5.08
C MET A 120 17.38 10.31 -3.98
N SER A 121 16.52 10.28 -2.96
CA SER A 121 16.68 10.99 -1.69
C SER A 121 16.76 10.02 -0.53
N ILE A 122 17.60 10.32 0.45
CA ILE A 122 17.78 9.53 1.67
C ILE A 122 17.30 10.35 2.85
N VAL A 123 16.32 9.83 3.59
CA VAL A 123 15.80 10.45 4.81
C VAL A 123 16.34 9.70 6.01
N GLN A 124 17.13 10.38 6.83
CA GLN A 124 17.73 9.82 8.03
C GLN A 124 16.95 10.23 9.29
N GLY A 125 17.23 9.55 10.41
CA GLY A 125 16.61 9.87 11.69
C GLY A 125 15.11 9.58 11.74
N VAL A 126 14.60 8.72 10.87
CA VAL A 126 13.20 8.32 10.86
C VAL A 126 12.96 7.30 11.96
N GLY A 127 12.00 7.59 12.83
CA GLY A 127 11.65 6.73 13.96
C GLY A 127 10.40 7.27 14.66
N TYR A 128 10.14 6.76 15.85
CA TYR A 128 9.05 7.22 16.71
C TYR A 128 9.49 7.16 18.18
N PRO A 129 8.88 7.96 19.09
CA PRO A 129 9.18 7.94 20.51
C PRO A 129 8.86 6.59 21.14
N ASN A 130 9.62 6.21 22.16
CA ASN A 130 9.43 4.96 22.92
C ASN A 130 9.33 3.72 22.01
N PRO A 131 10.36 3.44 21.19
CA PRO A 131 10.30 2.40 20.18
C PRO A 131 10.07 1.01 20.82
N ASN A 132 9.17 0.25 20.23
CA ASN A 132 8.90 -1.12 20.64
C ASN A 132 9.86 -2.08 19.93
N ARG A 133 10.45 -3.04 20.66
CA ARG A 133 11.38 -4.03 20.10
C ARG A 133 10.70 -5.26 19.50
N SER A 134 9.39 -5.42 19.69
CA SER A 134 8.63 -6.48 19.02
C SER A 134 8.46 -6.13 17.55
N HIS A 135 8.85 -7.01 16.65
CA HIS A 135 8.66 -6.85 15.21
C HIS A 135 7.17 -6.66 14.86
N PHE A 136 6.29 -7.41 15.52
CA PHE A 136 4.83 -7.31 15.29
C PHE A 136 4.31 -5.92 15.65
N ARG A 137 4.62 -5.44 16.85
CA ARG A 137 4.16 -4.13 17.30
C ARG A 137 4.78 -2.98 16.50
N SER A 138 6.08 -3.06 16.21
CA SER A 138 6.75 -2.06 15.38
C SER A 138 6.17 -2.00 13.98
N THR A 139 5.88 -3.15 13.36
CA THR A 139 5.24 -3.20 12.04
C THR A 139 3.84 -2.57 12.08
N GLU A 140 3.04 -2.87 13.11
CA GLU A 140 1.73 -2.24 13.31
C GLU A 140 1.85 -0.71 13.40
N ILE A 141 2.77 -0.20 14.23
CA ILE A 141 3.01 1.23 14.39
C ILE A 141 3.37 1.88 13.03
N TRP A 142 4.28 1.29 12.28
CA TRP A 142 4.65 1.78 10.96
C TRP A 142 3.51 1.72 9.94
N GLN A 143 2.70 0.67 9.97
CA GLN A 143 1.57 0.50 9.05
C GLN A 143 0.35 1.34 9.43
N THR A 144 0.22 1.71 10.70
CA THR A 144 -0.86 2.58 11.15
C THR A 144 -0.44 4.04 11.31
N ALA A 145 0.86 4.33 11.35
CA ALA A 145 1.41 5.63 11.72
C ALA A 145 0.81 6.14 13.05
N ALA A 146 0.71 5.24 14.03
CA ALA A 146 0.25 5.53 15.38
C ALA A 146 1.42 5.78 16.33
N ASP A 147 1.15 6.44 17.45
CA ASP A 147 2.10 6.50 18.55
C ASP A 147 2.32 5.12 19.18
N ALA A 148 3.45 4.91 19.86
CA ALA A 148 3.82 3.61 20.41
C ALA A 148 2.84 3.08 21.49
N ASP A 149 2.17 3.97 22.20
CA ASP A 149 1.20 3.70 23.26
C ASP A 149 -0.26 3.62 22.78
N ARG A 150 -0.50 3.85 21.48
CA ARG A 150 -1.84 3.83 20.89
C ARG A 150 -2.01 2.68 19.91
N PHE A 151 -3.16 2.04 19.97
CA PHE A 151 -3.57 1.03 19.00
C PHE A 151 -4.55 1.65 18.01
N GLU A 152 -4.18 1.66 16.74
CA GLU A 152 -5.02 2.14 15.65
C GLU A 152 -5.55 0.98 14.81
N LYS A 153 -6.86 1.01 14.55
CA LYS A 153 -7.51 0.02 13.71
C LYS A 153 -7.16 0.22 12.24
N TYR A 154 -7.10 1.46 11.80
CA TYR A 154 -6.97 1.80 10.38
C TYR A 154 -5.54 2.16 10.03
N GLY A 155 -5.07 1.62 8.90
CA GLY A 155 -3.77 1.92 8.34
C GLY A 155 -3.67 3.34 7.77
N TRP A 156 -2.46 3.84 7.59
CA TRP A 156 -2.25 5.19 7.07
C TRP A 156 -2.72 5.33 5.61
N LEU A 157 -2.58 4.30 4.78
CA LEU A 157 -3.12 4.25 3.43
C LEU A 157 -4.64 4.12 3.45
N GLY A 158 -5.18 3.29 4.35
CA GLY A 158 -6.62 3.15 4.52
C GLY A 158 -7.29 4.49 4.85
N ARG A 159 -6.72 5.25 5.78
CA ARG A 159 -7.21 6.61 6.08
C ARG A 159 -7.10 7.56 4.88
N TYR A 160 -6.05 7.43 4.09
CA TYR A 160 -5.94 8.19 2.85
C TYR A 160 -7.08 7.83 1.89
N PHE A 161 -7.37 6.55 1.66
CA PHE A 161 -8.46 6.13 0.78
C PHE A 161 -9.83 6.57 1.27
N ASP A 162 -10.10 6.47 2.57
CA ASP A 162 -11.37 6.93 3.16
C ASP A 162 -11.62 8.42 2.90
N ASN A 163 -10.57 9.24 2.86
CA ASN A 163 -10.68 10.69 2.70
C ASN A 163 -10.58 11.16 1.25
N ALA A 164 -9.68 10.57 0.46
CA ALA A 164 -9.34 11.07 -0.87
C ALA A 164 -9.92 10.25 -2.01
N CYS A 165 -10.46 9.06 -1.71
CA CYS A 165 -10.80 8.06 -2.72
C CYS A 165 -12.18 7.44 -2.51
N SER A 166 -13.16 8.24 -2.04
CA SER A 166 -14.55 7.82 -1.95
C SER A 166 -15.07 7.49 -3.35
N GLY A 167 -15.44 6.22 -3.61
CA GLY A 167 -15.90 5.76 -4.93
C GLY A 167 -14.78 5.37 -5.92
N CYS A 168 -13.51 5.33 -5.50
CA CYS A 168 -12.46 4.79 -6.34
C CYS A 168 -12.64 3.30 -6.61
N ASP A 169 -12.16 2.87 -7.78
CA ASP A 169 -12.05 1.47 -8.16
C ASP A 169 -11.20 0.69 -7.11
N PRO A 170 -11.56 -0.54 -6.77
CA PRO A 170 -10.79 -1.38 -5.84
C PRO A 170 -9.33 -1.57 -6.24
N THR A 171 -9.03 -1.51 -7.54
CA THR A 171 -7.65 -1.62 -8.04
C THR A 171 -6.83 -0.35 -7.86
N VAL A 172 -7.36 0.70 -7.23
CA VAL A 172 -6.62 1.94 -6.89
C VAL A 172 -5.37 1.63 -6.08
N ALA A 173 -5.36 0.54 -5.35
CA ALA A 173 -4.22 0.04 -4.60
C ALA A 173 -4.04 -1.46 -4.77
N ILE A 174 -2.82 -1.90 -5.05
CA ILE A 174 -2.50 -3.30 -5.23
C ILE A 174 -1.31 -3.67 -4.32
N HIS A 175 -1.53 -4.65 -3.45
CA HIS A 175 -0.48 -5.30 -2.69
C HIS A 175 -0.05 -6.61 -3.40
N ILE A 176 1.25 -6.77 -3.58
CA ILE A 176 1.81 -8.03 -4.09
C ILE A 176 2.23 -8.90 -2.90
N GLY A 177 1.35 -9.80 -2.50
CA GLY A 177 1.53 -10.70 -1.35
C GLY A 177 0.24 -11.42 -0.99
N ARG A 178 0.32 -12.34 -0.02
CA ARG A 178 -0.82 -13.19 0.38
C ARG A 178 -1.83 -12.48 1.26
N GLN A 179 -1.34 -11.65 2.17
CA GLN A 179 -2.17 -10.99 3.19
C GLN A 179 -2.09 -9.49 3.02
N MET A 180 -3.25 -8.85 2.95
CA MET A 180 -3.35 -7.39 2.90
C MET A 180 -2.62 -6.80 4.12
N PRO A 181 -1.66 -5.89 3.92
CA PRO A 181 -0.99 -5.22 5.03
C PRO A 181 -1.98 -4.30 5.77
N GLN A 182 -1.81 -4.18 7.08
CA GLN A 182 -2.66 -3.32 7.91
C GLN A 182 -2.66 -1.86 7.42
N ALA A 183 -1.62 -1.43 6.72
CA ALA A 183 -1.54 -0.12 6.09
C ALA A 183 -2.76 0.19 5.20
N PHE A 184 -3.37 -0.83 4.58
CA PHE A 184 -4.57 -0.67 3.73
C PHE A 184 -5.89 -0.75 4.48
N THR A 185 -5.90 -1.12 5.77
CA THR A 185 -7.15 -1.22 6.53
C THR A 185 -7.85 0.12 6.59
N ALA A 186 -9.05 0.19 6.05
CA ALA A 186 -9.88 1.38 5.90
C ALA A 186 -11.27 1.17 6.49
N LYS A 187 -12.07 2.21 6.67
CA LYS A 187 -13.50 2.10 7.00
C LYS A 187 -14.27 1.50 5.84
N THR A 188 -13.95 1.97 4.62
CA THR A 188 -14.45 1.37 3.39
C THR A 188 -13.29 0.66 2.73
N PRO A 189 -13.28 -0.68 2.69
CA PRO A 189 -12.17 -1.44 2.12
C PRO A 189 -11.85 -1.01 0.71
N LYS A 190 -10.57 -0.80 0.46
CA LYS A 190 -10.01 -0.45 -0.84
C LYS A 190 -8.71 -1.22 -1.03
N GLY A 191 -8.42 -1.50 -2.28
CA GLY A 191 -7.22 -2.24 -2.65
C GLY A 191 -7.43 -3.74 -2.69
N VAL A 192 -6.58 -4.38 -3.45
CA VAL A 192 -6.55 -5.84 -3.62
C VAL A 192 -5.19 -6.39 -3.24
N SER A 193 -5.16 -7.63 -2.75
CA SER A 193 -3.92 -8.35 -2.45
C SER A 193 -3.84 -9.60 -3.31
N LEU A 194 -2.73 -9.78 -4.01
CA LEU A 194 -2.51 -10.97 -4.84
C LEU A 194 -1.03 -11.37 -4.83
N GLU A 195 -0.77 -12.66 -4.84
CA GLU A 195 0.60 -13.19 -4.94
C GLU A 195 1.04 -13.26 -6.42
N ASN A 196 0.14 -13.71 -7.26
CA ASN A 196 0.32 -13.68 -8.72
C ASN A 196 -1.05 -13.57 -9.42
N PRO A 197 -1.12 -13.02 -10.63
CA PRO A 197 -2.38 -12.83 -11.34
C PRO A 197 -3.13 -14.13 -11.65
N GLN A 198 -2.42 -15.23 -11.87
CA GLN A 198 -3.02 -16.51 -12.25
C GLN A 198 -3.73 -17.19 -11.08
N SER A 199 -3.26 -16.98 -9.84
CA SER A 199 -3.91 -17.49 -8.63
C SER A 199 -5.00 -16.56 -8.09
N TYR A 200 -5.08 -15.34 -8.59
CA TYR A 200 -6.12 -14.37 -8.21
C TYR A 200 -7.36 -14.61 -9.08
N ARG A 201 -8.16 -15.57 -8.69
CA ARG A 201 -9.41 -15.97 -9.38
C ARG A 201 -10.40 -16.53 -8.38
N PHE A 202 -11.67 -16.58 -8.78
CA PHE A 202 -12.69 -17.31 -8.05
C PHE A 202 -12.33 -18.81 -8.02
N ILE A 203 -12.31 -19.40 -6.84
CA ILE A 203 -12.02 -20.82 -6.67
C ILE A 203 -13.26 -21.48 -6.08
N SER A 204 -13.94 -22.31 -6.86
CA SER A 204 -15.01 -23.17 -6.35
C SER A 204 -14.43 -24.35 -5.58
N SER A 205 -15.17 -24.85 -4.60
CA SER A 205 -14.77 -26.02 -3.80
C SER A 205 -14.79 -27.35 -4.57
N GLU A 206 -15.34 -27.37 -5.77
CA GLU A 206 -15.40 -28.57 -6.61
C GLU A 206 -14.13 -28.71 -7.46
N ARG A 207 -13.32 -29.71 -7.11
CA ARG A 207 -12.18 -30.17 -7.90
C ARG A 207 -12.64 -31.02 -9.08
N GLY A 208 -12.88 -30.41 -10.24
CA GLY A 208 -13.20 -31.20 -11.44
C GLY A 208 -13.51 -30.30 -12.63
N GLY A 209 -12.64 -30.28 -13.61
CA GLY A 209 -12.66 -29.43 -14.79
C GLY A 209 -14.02 -29.27 -15.44
N GLY A 210 -14.44 -28.02 -15.67
CA GLY A 210 -15.65 -27.58 -16.36
C GLY A 210 -16.71 -26.93 -15.48
N GLY A 211 -16.67 -27.12 -14.15
CA GLY A 211 -17.62 -26.50 -13.24
C GLY A 211 -17.20 -25.10 -12.76
N GLU A 212 -15.92 -24.79 -12.82
CA GLU A 212 -15.39 -23.50 -12.33
C GLU A 212 -15.96 -22.31 -13.12
N ASP A 213 -15.97 -22.39 -14.46
CA ASP A 213 -16.49 -21.33 -15.31
C ASP A 213 -18.02 -21.17 -15.14
N MET A 214 -18.74 -22.26 -14.96
CA MET A 214 -20.19 -22.24 -14.76
C MET A 214 -20.57 -21.67 -13.39
N MET A 215 -19.83 -21.99 -12.35
CA MET A 215 -20.04 -21.42 -11.00
C MET A 215 -19.62 -19.96 -10.93
N GLU A 216 -18.52 -19.59 -11.60
CA GLU A 216 -18.11 -18.20 -11.74
C GLU A 216 -19.18 -17.38 -12.50
N GLN A 217 -19.70 -17.91 -13.57
CA GLN A 217 -20.77 -17.28 -14.33
C GLN A 217 -22.07 -17.17 -13.51
N SER A 218 -22.48 -18.25 -12.82
CA SER A 218 -23.66 -18.22 -11.95
C SER A 218 -23.50 -17.24 -10.79
N PHE A 219 -22.31 -17.15 -10.21
CA PHE A 219 -22.00 -16.17 -9.15
C PHE A 219 -22.09 -14.74 -9.70
N ARG A 220 -21.59 -14.50 -10.91
CA ARG A 220 -21.68 -13.21 -11.61
C ARG A 220 -23.12 -12.85 -11.90
N GLU A 221 -23.90 -13.75 -12.47
CA GLU A 221 -25.33 -13.57 -12.79
C GLU A 221 -26.18 -13.28 -11.55
N MET A 222 -25.92 -13.95 -10.42
CA MET A 222 -26.59 -13.69 -9.15
C MET A 222 -26.31 -12.29 -8.61
N ASN A 223 -25.09 -11.81 -8.74
CA ASN A 223 -24.71 -10.48 -8.24
C ASN A 223 -25.05 -9.34 -9.22
N GLU A 224 -25.13 -9.60 -10.53
CA GLU A 224 -25.56 -8.63 -11.54
C GLU A 224 -27.10 -8.46 -11.57
N ALA A 225 -27.86 -9.51 -11.22
CA ALA A 225 -29.30 -9.49 -11.23
C ALA A 225 -29.91 -8.52 -10.19
N ASP A 226 -29.24 -8.31 -9.07
CA ASP A 226 -29.70 -7.42 -8.01
C ASP A 226 -29.49 -5.93 -8.34
N ASP A 227 -28.52 -5.57 -9.17
CA ASP A 227 -28.29 -4.19 -9.61
C ASP A 227 -29.32 -3.73 -10.69
N ALA A 228 -29.89 -4.67 -11.44
CA ALA A 228 -30.90 -4.40 -12.48
C ALA A 228 -32.35 -4.47 -11.98
N GLY A 229 -32.60 -4.98 -10.78
CA GLY A 229 -33.90 -5.41 -10.29
C GLY A 229 -34.52 -4.60 -9.17
N ASN A 230 -33.98 -3.47 -8.75
CA ASN A 230 -34.63 -2.67 -7.70
C ASN A 230 -35.70 -1.72 -8.21
N SER A 231 -36.76 -2.32 -8.74
CA SER A 231 -38.07 -1.71 -8.85
C SER A 231 -39.11 -2.64 -8.19
N GLY A 232 -39.20 -2.60 -6.87
CA GLY A 232 -40.39 -3.03 -6.15
C GLY A 232 -40.54 -4.50 -5.79
N GLY A 233 -39.69 -4.98 -4.92
CA GLY A 233 -39.97 -6.17 -4.12
C GLY A 233 -39.89 -5.81 -2.63
N SER A 234 -40.99 -5.28 -2.06
CA SER A 234 -41.12 -5.05 -0.62
C SER A 234 -41.05 -6.38 0.13
N ILE A 235 -39.89 -6.77 0.59
CA ILE A 235 -39.81 -7.75 1.67
C ILE A 235 -40.21 -6.99 2.93
N THR A 236 -41.40 -7.29 3.40
CA THR A 236 -41.96 -6.75 4.65
C THR A 236 -40.99 -7.06 5.76
N ALA A 237 -40.21 -6.07 6.15
CA ALA A 237 -39.29 -6.15 7.28
C ALA A 237 -40.11 -6.37 8.55
N ILE A 238 -39.93 -7.50 9.20
CA ILE A 238 -40.32 -7.70 10.59
C ILE A 238 -39.40 -6.79 11.40
N SER A 239 -39.94 -5.62 11.75
CA SER A 239 -39.22 -4.59 12.51
C SER A 239 -39.00 -5.05 13.95
N GLY A 240 -37.78 -5.45 14.26
CA GLY A 240 -37.29 -5.57 15.66
C GLY A 240 -36.10 -4.62 15.84
N PRO A 241 -35.94 -3.96 17.00
CA PRO A 241 -34.81 -3.08 17.25
C PRO A 241 -33.52 -3.90 17.26
N GLY A 242 -32.67 -3.73 16.26
CA GLY A 242 -31.40 -4.43 16.09
C GLY A 242 -31.14 -5.05 14.70
N MET A 243 -32.05 -4.90 13.73
CA MET A 243 -32.02 -5.62 12.46
C MET A 243 -31.55 -4.77 11.24
N GLU A 244 -31.26 -3.48 11.43
CA GLU A 244 -30.79 -2.60 10.33
C GLU A 244 -29.37 -2.92 9.83
N MET A 245 -28.63 -3.75 10.55
CA MET A 245 -27.24 -4.12 10.16
C MET A 245 -27.13 -5.34 9.25
N ARG A 246 -28.19 -6.12 9.04
CA ARG A 246 -28.10 -7.35 8.22
C ARG A 246 -28.13 -7.09 6.71
N GLY A 247 -28.98 -6.18 6.25
CA GLY A 247 -28.98 -5.76 4.84
C GLY A 247 -27.65 -5.14 4.42
N SER A 248 -27.13 -4.18 5.21
CA SER A 248 -25.89 -3.49 4.90
C SER A 248 -24.64 -4.39 4.92
N ALA A 249 -24.62 -5.47 5.71
CA ALA A 249 -23.49 -6.41 5.75
C ALA A 249 -23.51 -7.38 4.54
N LEU A 250 -24.67 -7.81 4.10
CA LEU A 250 -24.82 -8.66 2.92
C LEU A 250 -24.46 -7.87 1.66
N ASP A 251 -25.08 -6.70 1.46
CA ASP A 251 -24.77 -5.78 0.35
C ASP A 251 -23.28 -5.44 0.29
N PHE A 252 -22.64 -5.28 1.46
CA PHE A 252 -21.21 -5.06 1.54
C PHE A 252 -20.39 -6.27 1.06
N LEU A 253 -20.78 -7.48 1.45
CA LEU A 253 -20.09 -8.72 1.04
C LEU A 253 -20.28 -8.98 -0.45
N GLU A 254 -21.47 -8.81 -0.99
CA GLU A 254 -21.79 -8.97 -2.39
C GLU A 254 -20.99 -7.99 -3.27
N ARG A 255 -21.01 -6.72 -2.91
CA ARG A 255 -20.22 -5.69 -3.60
C ARG A 255 -18.72 -5.97 -3.52
N THR A 256 -18.22 -6.39 -2.36
CA THR A 256 -16.79 -6.73 -2.19
C THR A 256 -16.39 -7.93 -3.05
N ALA A 257 -17.28 -8.92 -3.17
CA ALA A 257 -17.04 -10.11 -3.98
C ALA A 257 -17.04 -9.77 -5.48
N LEU A 258 -17.98 -8.96 -5.93
CA LEU A 258 -18.04 -8.48 -7.32
C LEU A 258 -16.83 -7.62 -7.69
N ASP A 259 -16.47 -6.68 -6.83
CA ASP A 259 -15.28 -5.84 -6.98
C ASP A 259 -14.00 -6.67 -7.08
N ALA A 260 -13.89 -7.72 -6.26
CA ALA A 260 -12.75 -8.64 -6.31
C ALA A 260 -12.68 -9.41 -7.63
N GLN A 261 -13.81 -9.85 -8.16
CA GLN A 261 -13.88 -10.57 -9.43
C GLN A 261 -13.51 -9.68 -10.62
N ILE A 262 -14.12 -8.51 -10.74
CA ILE A 262 -13.81 -7.52 -11.81
C ILE A 262 -12.33 -7.13 -11.76
N SER A 263 -11.80 -6.91 -10.55
CA SER A 263 -10.39 -6.61 -10.33
C SER A 263 -9.48 -7.74 -10.80
N SER A 264 -9.86 -8.99 -10.53
CA SER A 264 -9.13 -10.20 -10.94
C SER A 264 -9.00 -10.27 -12.46
N ASP A 265 -10.11 -10.14 -13.17
CA ASP A 265 -10.14 -10.22 -14.63
C ASP A 265 -9.27 -9.12 -15.26
N THR A 266 -9.41 -7.90 -14.79
CA THR A 266 -8.62 -6.77 -15.26
C THR A 266 -7.12 -6.97 -15.02
N ILE A 267 -6.72 -7.38 -13.83
CA ILE A 267 -5.31 -7.65 -13.47
C ILE A 267 -4.73 -8.77 -14.32
N ARG A 268 -5.47 -9.87 -14.52
CA ARG A 268 -5.05 -11.00 -15.37
C ARG A 268 -4.86 -10.56 -16.81
N ALA A 269 -5.86 -9.88 -17.38
CA ALA A 269 -5.82 -9.40 -18.76
C ALA A 269 -4.65 -8.44 -19.00
N VAL A 270 -4.44 -7.45 -18.11
CA VAL A 270 -3.34 -6.49 -18.21
C VAL A 270 -2.00 -7.18 -18.07
N SER A 271 -1.86 -8.08 -17.07
CA SER A 271 -0.59 -8.78 -16.85
C SER A 271 -0.23 -9.74 -17.99
N ALA A 272 -1.21 -10.34 -18.67
CA ALA A 272 -0.98 -11.23 -19.79
C ALA A 272 -0.53 -10.50 -21.06
N ARG A 273 -1.14 -9.36 -21.37
CA ARG A 273 -0.84 -8.58 -22.59
C ARG A 273 0.42 -7.72 -22.50
N THR A 274 0.89 -7.42 -21.27
CA THR A 274 2.00 -6.49 -21.06
C THR A 274 3.30 -7.24 -20.83
N GLN A 275 4.36 -6.89 -21.54
CA GLN A 275 5.70 -7.45 -21.37
C GLN A 275 6.65 -6.43 -20.75
N ASN A 276 7.58 -6.91 -19.95
CA ASN A 276 8.62 -6.08 -19.37
C ASN A 276 9.69 -5.77 -20.45
N ARG A 277 10.18 -4.54 -20.43
CA ARG A 277 11.23 -4.08 -21.35
C ARG A 277 12.64 -4.49 -20.93
N VAL A 278 12.80 -4.85 -19.66
CA VAL A 278 14.09 -5.22 -19.06
C VAL A 278 14.01 -6.60 -18.40
N THR A 279 15.14 -7.27 -18.28
CA THR A 279 15.27 -8.53 -17.56
C THR A 279 15.44 -8.25 -16.08
N TYR A 280 14.67 -8.91 -15.25
CA TYR A 280 14.75 -8.85 -13.79
C TYR A 280 15.57 -10.03 -13.27
N PRO A 281 16.40 -9.85 -12.22
CA PRO A 281 17.08 -10.96 -11.55
C PRO A 281 16.10 -12.01 -11.01
N ALA A 282 16.58 -13.22 -10.80
CA ALA A 282 15.77 -14.31 -10.24
C ALA A 282 15.67 -14.18 -8.71
N SER A 283 14.67 -13.43 -8.21
CA SER A 283 14.35 -13.31 -6.78
C SER A 283 12.85 -13.07 -6.59
N GLN A 284 12.36 -13.31 -5.38
CA GLN A 284 10.96 -13.04 -5.04
C GLN A 284 10.63 -11.55 -5.20
N LEU A 285 11.48 -10.67 -4.71
CA LEU A 285 11.33 -9.21 -4.88
C LEU A 285 11.27 -8.82 -6.36
N SER A 286 12.20 -9.35 -7.16
CA SER A 286 12.22 -9.08 -8.59
C SER A 286 10.96 -9.56 -9.30
N ASN A 287 10.42 -10.71 -8.91
CA ASN A 287 9.14 -11.20 -9.45
C ASN A 287 7.99 -10.25 -9.11
N SER A 288 7.93 -9.77 -7.86
CA SER A 288 6.92 -8.80 -7.43
C SER A 288 7.04 -7.47 -8.16
N LEU A 289 8.25 -6.92 -8.26
CA LEU A 289 8.50 -5.65 -8.96
C LEU A 289 8.27 -5.78 -10.49
N ARG A 290 8.61 -6.93 -11.07
CA ARG A 290 8.30 -7.23 -12.46
C ARG A 290 6.79 -7.24 -12.74
N LEU A 291 5.99 -7.76 -11.82
CA LEU A 291 4.53 -7.70 -11.92
C LEU A 291 4.03 -6.25 -11.80
N VAL A 292 4.51 -5.50 -10.80
CA VAL A 292 4.18 -4.07 -10.66
C VAL A 292 4.49 -3.29 -11.95
N ALA A 293 5.68 -3.48 -12.52
CA ALA A 293 6.08 -2.82 -13.77
C ALA A 293 5.15 -3.18 -14.96
N ARG A 294 4.67 -4.44 -15.02
CA ARG A 294 3.71 -4.87 -16.05
C ARG A 294 2.35 -4.21 -15.87
N LEU A 295 1.86 -4.13 -14.64
CA LEU A 295 0.58 -3.50 -14.35
C LEU A 295 0.62 -1.98 -14.66
N ILE A 296 1.69 -1.30 -14.26
CA ILE A 296 1.92 0.11 -14.60
C ILE A 296 2.01 0.29 -16.13
N GLY A 297 2.85 -0.48 -16.79
CA GLY A 297 3.05 -0.40 -18.24
C GLY A 297 1.81 -0.77 -19.06
N GLY A 298 0.93 -1.58 -18.48
CA GLY A 298 -0.35 -1.99 -19.04
C GLY A 298 -1.49 -1.00 -18.82
N GLY A 299 -1.25 0.09 -18.09
CA GLY A 299 -2.21 1.18 -17.89
C GLY A 299 -3.28 0.85 -16.84
N MET A 300 -2.95 0.07 -15.81
CA MET A 300 -3.85 -0.10 -14.66
C MET A 300 -4.17 1.26 -14.00
N PRO A 301 -5.40 1.48 -13.53
CA PRO A 301 -5.78 2.70 -12.82
C PRO A 301 -5.22 2.76 -11.38
N THR A 302 -4.24 1.93 -11.08
CA THR A 302 -3.63 1.78 -9.75
C THR A 302 -2.71 2.94 -9.45
N ARG A 303 -2.91 3.56 -8.30
CA ARG A 303 -2.09 4.66 -7.79
C ARG A 303 -1.05 4.23 -6.78
N ILE A 304 -1.33 3.16 -6.03
CA ILE A 304 -0.46 2.68 -4.97
C ILE A 304 -0.18 1.20 -5.17
N TYR A 305 1.08 0.86 -5.29
CA TYR A 305 1.56 -0.52 -5.22
C TYR A 305 2.32 -0.73 -3.92
N TYR A 306 2.11 -1.87 -3.29
CA TYR A 306 2.79 -2.22 -2.05
C TYR A 306 3.45 -3.59 -2.20
N VAL A 307 4.73 -3.66 -1.92
CA VAL A 307 5.55 -4.87 -1.98
C VAL A 307 6.30 -5.02 -0.66
N SER A 308 6.35 -6.22 -0.11
CA SER A 308 7.15 -6.50 1.08
C SER A 308 8.30 -7.44 0.74
N GLN A 309 9.48 -7.13 1.26
CA GLN A 309 10.64 -8.00 1.24
C GLN A 309 11.00 -8.38 2.68
N GLY A 310 10.97 -9.67 2.99
CA GLY A 310 11.43 -10.23 4.26
C GLY A 310 12.90 -10.68 4.20
N GLY A 311 13.32 -11.40 5.26
CA GLY A 311 14.66 -11.98 5.35
C GLY A 311 15.70 -11.10 6.04
N TYR A 312 15.29 -9.95 6.59
CA TYR A 312 16.19 -9.04 7.32
C TYR A 312 16.41 -9.44 8.80
N ASP A 313 15.52 -10.26 9.36
CA ASP A 313 15.61 -10.73 10.74
C ASP A 313 16.54 -11.93 10.83
N THR A 314 17.84 -11.67 10.91
CA THR A 314 18.88 -12.71 10.89
C THR A 314 19.24 -13.23 12.28
N HIS A 315 18.82 -12.56 13.36
CA HIS A 315 19.14 -12.91 14.77
C HIS A 315 20.64 -13.22 14.98
N THR A 316 20.98 -14.49 15.19
CA THR A 316 22.34 -14.94 15.45
C THR A 316 23.17 -15.26 14.20
N ASN A 317 22.54 -15.20 13.02
CA ASN A 317 23.17 -15.53 11.74
C ASN A 317 23.76 -14.32 11.02
N GLN A 318 23.89 -13.21 11.71
CA GLN A 318 24.61 -12.06 11.21
C GLN A 318 26.12 -12.36 11.26
N PRO A 319 26.89 -12.16 10.18
CA PRO A 319 28.34 -12.46 10.14
C PRO A 319 29.16 -11.65 11.13
#